data_0c7d8c9574702e84f87698c5e1a9e3fd
#
_entry.id   0c7d8c9574702e84f87698c5e1a9e3fd
#
_cell.length_a   1.000
_cell.length_b   1.000
_cell.length_c   1.000
_cell.angle_alpha   90.00
_cell.angle_beta   90.00
_cell.angle_gamma   90.00
#
_symmetry.space_group_name_H-M   'P 1'
#
loop_
_entity.id
_entity.type
_entity.pdbx_description
1 polymer ?
#
loop_
_entity_poly.entity_id
_entity_poly.type
_entity_poly.pdbx_seq_one_letter_code
_entity_poly.pdbx_strand_id
1 'polypeptide(L)'
;MDIGYLTTNLDTQAERLRAARSHIGDGFPWYPYDILGNVFHLNRMLTGDNRDLDRLARGLPVADIGAADGDLAFALEDVGGWEVDIIDTAETNMNRLQGARSLRDELGSAVRVYDIDLDRHFQLPRERYGLVFLLGTLYHLQNPYYAMKELASHSSHCLLSTRVARFAGAKRTPIGELPVGYLVGPDETNNDATNYWIFSPTGVERLVQRAGWRIAEKLNSGNIVSSDPSSLENDERMFLLLVSTLV
;
A
#
# COMPACT_ATOMS: atom_id res chain seq x y z
N MET A 1 -1.04 14.39 13.38
CA MET A 1 -1.87 14.81 12.22
C MET A 1 -3.08 13.91 12.12
N ASP A 2 -4.31 14.45 12.14
CA ASP A 2 -5.53 13.67 11.87
C ASP A 2 -5.61 13.31 10.39
N ILE A 3 -6.07 12.08 10.08
CA ILE A 3 -6.24 11.59 8.71
C ILE A 3 -7.20 12.50 7.89
N GLY A 4 -8.17 13.14 8.54
CA GLY A 4 -9.06 14.09 7.89
C GLY A 4 -8.33 15.34 7.41
N TYR A 5 -7.33 15.83 8.17
CA TYR A 5 -6.49 16.96 7.75
C TYR A 5 -5.66 16.58 6.52
N LEU A 6 -5.05 15.39 6.51
CA LEU A 6 -4.37 14.89 5.29
C LEU A 6 -5.35 14.85 4.11
N THR A 7 -6.55 14.29 4.33
CA THR A 7 -7.59 14.16 3.28
C THR A 7 -7.99 15.52 2.69
N THR A 8 -8.11 16.56 3.50
CA THR A 8 -8.48 17.91 3.00
C THR A 8 -7.38 18.59 2.19
N ASN A 9 -6.14 18.11 2.27
CA ASN A 9 -5.00 18.65 1.54
C ASN A 9 -4.66 17.87 0.25
N LEU A 10 -5.37 16.75 -0.05
CA LEU A 10 -5.02 15.88 -1.17
C LEU A 10 -5.09 16.56 -2.53
N ASP A 11 -6.10 17.41 -2.77
CA ASP A 11 -6.21 18.13 -4.05
C ASP A 11 -5.02 19.06 -4.25
N THR A 12 -4.62 19.79 -3.21
CA THR A 12 -3.42 20.65 -3.24
C THR A 12 -2.15 19.84 -3.50
N GLN A 13 -2.02 18.68 -2.88
CA GLN A 13 -0.88 17.78 -3.12
C GLN A 13 -0.89 17.22 -4.54
N ALA A 14 -2.04 16.80 -5.04
CA ALA A 14 -2.17 16.32 -6.41
C ALA A 14 -1.81 17.39 -7.45
N GLU A 15 -2.22 18.65 -7.23
CA GLU A 15 -1.84 19.78 -8.08
C GLU A 15 -0.32 20.05 -8.03
N ARG A 16 0.27 20.06 -6.84
CA ARG A 16 1.72 20.24 -6.64
C ARG A 16 2.52 19.17 -7.37
N LEU A 17 2.15 17.91 -7.21
CA LEU A 17 2.79 16.77 -7.87
C LEU A 17 2.62 16.82 -9.39
N ARG A 18 1.44 17.21 -9.88
CA ARG A 18 1.19 17.39 -11.32
C ARG A 18 2.06 18.50 -11.91
N ALA A 19 2.20 19.62 -11.22
CA ALA A 19 3.07 20.70 -11.64
C ALA A 19 4.54 20.25 -11.71
N ALA A 20 5.03 19.53 -10.69
CA ALA A 20 6.39 18.99 -10.68
C ALA A 20 6.62 18.00 -11.86
N ARG A 21 5.68 17.08 -12.11
CA ARG A 21 5.76 16.17 -13.28
C ARG A 21 5.82 16.93 -14.61
N SER A 22 5.04 18.01 -14.72
CA SER A 22 5.06 18.85 -15.94
C SER A 22 6.41 19.51 -16.17
N HIS A 23 7.15 19.89 -15.12
CA HIS A 23 8.51 20.45 -15.23
C HIS A 23 9.54 19.37 -15.58
N ILE A 24 9.41 18.17 -14.99
CA ILE A 24 10.32 17.05 -15.28
C ILE A 24 10.12 16.53 -16.71
N GLY A 25 8.88 16.53 -17.21
CA GLY A 25 8.54 16.06 -18.55
C GLY A 25 8.36 14.54 -18.65
N ASP A 26 8.30 14.04 -19.90
CA ASP A 26 7.89 12.67 -20.25
C ASP A 26 9.10 11.78 -20.63
N GLY A 27 10.24 11.95 -19.96
CA GLY A 27 11.44 11.15 -20.21
C GLY A 27 11.29 9.66 -19.87
N PHE A 28 10.28 9.31 -19.09
CA PHE A 28 9.89 7.95 -18.69
C PHE A 28 8.37 7.91 -18.40
N PRO A 29 7.73 6.71 -18.34
CA PRO A 29 6.30 6.62 -18.05
C PRO A 29 6.01 6.95 -16.59
N TRP A 30 5.04 7.82 -16.35
CA TRP A 30 4.47 8.08 -15.02
C TRP A 30 3.40 7.02 -14.68
N TYR A 31 3.27 6.70 -13.39
CA TYR A 31 2.19 5.82 -12.94
C TYR A 31 0.83 6.47 -13.21
N PRO A 32 -0.11 5.73 -13.86
CA PRO A 32 -1.41 6.27 -14.24
C PRO A 32 -2.46 6.15 -13.10
N TYR A 33 -2.07 5.63 -11.93
CA TYR A 33 -2.99 5.30 -10.84
C TYR A 33 -3.14 6.47 -9.86
N ASP A 34 -4.36 6.63 -9.33
CA ASP A 34 -4.64 7.55 -8.22
C ASP A 34 -4.22 6.93 -6.88
N ILE A 35 -2.96 7.10 -6.53
CA ILE A 35 -2.40 6.58 -5.27
C ILE A 35 -2.99 7.34 -4.08
N LEU A 36 -3.18 8.67 -4.20
CA LEU A 36 -3.70 9.52 -3.13
C LEU A 36 -5.16 9.19 -2.79
N GLY A 37 -5.93 8.67 -3.74
CA GLY A 37 -7.31 8.23 -3.54
C GLY A 37 -7.48 7.18 -2.43
N ASN A 38 -6.43 6.40 -2.13
CA ASN A 38 -6.45 5.47 -1.00
C ASN A 38 -6.70 6.17 0.35
N VAL A 39 -6.25 7.41 0.51
CA VAL A 39 -6.41 8.18 1.77
C VAL A 39 -7.88 8.40 2.11
N PHE A 40 -8.78 8.57 1.12
CA PHE A 40 -10.22 8.67 1.38
C PHE A 40 -10.78 7.41 2.03
N HIS A 41 -10.31 6.23 1.61
CA HIS A 41 -10.74 4.96 2.21
C HIS A 41 -10.16 4.80 3.62
N LEU A 42 -8.92 5.20 3.85
CA LEU A 42 -8.32 5.22 5.19
C LEU A 42 -9.07 6.17 6.12
N ASN A 43 -9.44 7.36 5.65
CA ASN A 43 -10.24 8.33 6.42
C ASN A 43 -11.64 7.79 6.81
N ARG A 44 -12.24 6.95 5.95
CA ARG A 44 -13.51 6.27 6.25
C ARG A 44 -13.36 5.10 7.21
N MET A 45 -12.21 4.45 7.20
CA MET A 45 -11.91 3.29 8.05
C MET A 45 -11.54 3.69 9.46
N LEU A 46 -10.64 4.68 9.60
CA LEU A 46 -10.04 5.03 10.88
C LEU A 46 -11.05 5.76 11.80
N THR A 47 -11.14 5.30 13.06
CA THR A 47 -12.06 5.83 14.05
C THR A 47 -11.36 6.21 15.35
N GLY A 48 -12.00 7.06 16.15
CA GLY A 48 -11.48 7.46 17.47
C GLY A 48 -10.01 7.90 17.42
N ASP A 49 -9.23 7.41 18.36
CA ASP A 49 -7.82 7.74 18.49
C ASP A 49 -6.94 7.24 17.32
N ASN A 50 -7.42 6.28 16.52
CA ASN A 50 -6.68 5.76 15.37
C ASN A 50 -6.70 6.74 14.17
N ARG A 51 -7.50 7.78 14.23
CA ARG A 51 -7.47 8.89 13.27
C ARG A 51 -6.22 9.74 13.39
N ASP A 52 -5.59 9.75 14.56
CA ASP A 52 -4.34 10.48 14.78
C ASP A 52 -3.14 9.67 14.29
N LEU A 53 -2.68 10.00 13.08
CA LEU A 53 -1.54 9.34 12.44
C LEU A 53 -0.23 9.59 13.19
N ASP A 54 -0.03 10.74 13.88
CA ASP A 54 1.15 10.99 14.71
C ASP A 54 1.21 10.00 15.88
N ARG A 55 0.06 9.70 16.46
CA ARG A 55 -0.05 8.67 17.49
C ARG A 55 0.32 7.28 16.95
N LEU A 56 -0.12 6.95 15.73
CA LEU A 56 0.27 5.69 15.08
C LEU A 56 1.76 5.65 14.75
N ALA A 57 2.32 6.77 14.26
CA ALA A 57 3.74 6.88 13.93
C ALA A 57 4.66 6.90 15.17
N ARG A 58 4.15 7.29 16.35
CA ARG A 58 4.91 7.30 17.63
C ARG A 58 6.20 8.13 17.60
N GLY A 59 6.28 9.14 16.76
CA GLY A 59 7.49 9.95 16.57
C GLY A 59 8.65 9.21 15.89
N LEU A 60 8.38 8.06 15.28
CA LEU A 60 9.35 7.29 14.50
C LEU A 60 9.15 7.56 13.00
N PRO A 61 10.16 7.27 12.17
CA PRO A 61 10.03 7.38 10.72
C PRO A 61 8.87 6.55 10.16
N VAL A 62 8.39 6.96 9.00
CA VAL A 62 7.30 6.33 8.27
C VAL A 62 7.84 5.73 6.97
N ALA A 63 7.28 4.62 6.52
CA ALA A 63 7.60 4.03 5.23
C ALA A 63 6.37 3.96 4.33
N ASP A 64 6.56 4.31 3.05
CA ASP A 64 5.63 4.06 1.95
C ASP A 64 6.23 2.94 1.09
N ILE A 65 5.58 1.78 1.10
CA ILE A 65 6.10 0.54 0.50
C ILE A 65 5.31 0.17 -0.75
N GLY A 66 6.02 -0.05 -1.86
CA GLY A 66 5.42 -0.18 -3.18
C GLY A 66 4.81 1.15 -3.62
N ALA A 67 5.57 2.23 -3.39
CA ALA A 67 5.10 3.61 -3.46
C ALA A 67 4.89 4.15 -4.90
N ALA A 68 5.18 3.36 -5.94
CA ALA A 68 5.11 3.78 -7.33
C ALA A 68 5.97 5.03 -7.60
N ASP A 69 5.37 6.19 -7.88
CA ASP A 69 6.08 7.47 -8.03
C ASP A 69 6.26 8.23 -6.72
N GLY A 70 5.75 7.72 -5.59
CA GLY A 70 5.92 8.30 -4.26
C GLY A 70 4.91 9.38 -3.89
N ASP A 71 3.80 9.50 -4.59
CA ASP A 71 2.80 10.55 -4.36
C ASP A 71 2.37 10.66 -2.90
N LEU A 72 2.11 9.51 -2.26
CA LEU A 72 1.73 9.48 -0.85
C LEU A 72 2.88 9.90 0.04
N ALA A 73 4.10 9.41 -0.21
CA ALA A 73 5.28 9.76 0.59
C ALA A 73 5.54 11.26 0.60
N PHE A 74 5.48 11.94 -0.57
CA PHE A 74 5.65 13.39 -0.66
C PHE A 74 4.52 14.16 0.02
N ALA A 75 3.27 13.66 -0.04
CA ALA A 75 2.16 14.27 0.68
C ALA A 75 2.32 14.12 2.21
N LEU A 76 2.79 12.97 2.69
CA LEU A 76 3.05 12.73 4.11
C LEU A 76 4.18 13.61 4.66
N GLU A 77 5.25 13.80 3.89
CA GLU A 77 6.32 14.73 4.24
C GLU A 77 5.80 16.17 4.32
N ASP A 78 5.15 16.65 3.27
CA ASP A 78 4.76 18.06 3.15
C ASP A 78 3.66 18.44 4.17
N VAL A 79 2.62 17.62 4.30
CA VAL A 79 1.47 17.89 5.17
C VAL A 79 1.74 17.51 6.62
N GLY A 80 2.46 16.40 6.83
CA GLY A 80 2.73 15.83 8.16
C GLY A 80 4.06 16.25 8.76
N GLY A 81 4.99 16.74 7.97
CA GLY A 81 6.36 17.04 8.41
C GLY A 81 7.15 15.79 8.83
N TRP A 82 6.81 14.64 8.30
CA TRP A 82 7.39 13.37 8.71
C TRP A 82 8.67 13.02 7.95
N GLU A 83 9.55 12.28 8.60
CA GLU A 83 10.64 11.59 7.95
C GLU A 83 10.09 10.35 7.24
N VAL A 84 10.09 10.36 5.90
CA VAL A 84 9.47 9.33 5.09
C VAL A 84 10.51 8.62 4.23
N ASP A 85 10.44 7.29 4.21
CA ASP A 85 11.22 6.43 3.34
C ASP A 85 10.29 5.76 2.31
N ILE A 86 10.60 5.91 1.03
CA ILE A 86 10.04 5.12 -0.05
C ILE A 86 10.83 3.83 -0.16
N ILE A 87 10.13 2.69 -0.14
CA ILE A 87 10.71 1.36 -0.33
C ILE A 87 9.96 0.68 -1.46
N ASP A 88 10.63 0.46 -2.57
CA ASP A 88 10.07 -0.20 -3.76
C ASP A 88 11.21 -0.89 -4.52
N THR A 89 10.93 -1.72 -5.53
CA THR A 89 11.97 -2.37 -6.31
C THR A 89 11.99 -1.90 -7.76
N ALA A 90 13.17 -1.49 -8.23
CA ALA A 90 13.37 -1.05 -9.60
C ALA A 90 13.09 -2.15 -10.63
N GLU A 91 13.12 -3.43 -10.23
CA GLU A 91 12.90 -4.57 -11.12
C GLU A 91 11.46 -4.61 -11.64
N THR A 92 10.47 -4.36 -10.78
CA THR A 92 9.03 -4.42 -11.11
C THR A 92 8.38 -3.05 -11.22
N ASN A 93 9.03 -1.99 -10.71
CA ASN A 93 8.53 -0.62 -10.82
C ASN A 93 8.54 -0.13 -12.28
N MET A 94 7.41 0.39 -12.77
CA MET A 94 7.15 0.77 -14.16
C MET A 94 8.23 1.66 -14.78
N ASN A 95 8.78 2.59 -13.99
CA ASN A 95 9.82 3.52 -14.45
C ASN A 95 11.15 3.34 -13.72
N ARG A 96 11.34 2.18 -13.06
CA ARG A 96 12.58 1.82 -12.35
C ARG A 96 12.96 2.84 -11.26
N LEU A 97 11.97 3.36 -10.54
CA LEU A 97 12.07 4.37 -9.49
C LEU A 97 12.53 5.77 -9.99
N GLN A 98 12.55 5.99 -11.30
CA GLN A 98 12.92 7.30 -11.84
C GLN A 98 11.89 8.35 -11.44
N GLY A 99 10.58 8.02 -11.46
CA GLY A 99 9.50 8.92 -11.07
C GLY A 99 9.70 9.45 -9.66
N ALA A 100 9.86 8.56 -8.69
CA ALA A 100 10.07 8.94 -7.28
C ALA A 100 11.35 9.77 -7.07
N ARG A 101 12.46 9.39 -7.72
CA ARG A 101 13.72 10.12 -7.60
C ARG A 101 13.64 11.51 -8.23
N SER A 102 13.04 11.62 -9.41
CA SER A 102 12.89 12.90 -10.11
C SER A 102 11.94 13.86 -9.36
N LEU A 103 10.82 13.34 -8.83
CA LEU A 103 9.92 14.14 -7.98
C LEU A 103 10.62 14.61 -6.71
N ARG A 104 11.37 13.75 -6.03
CA ARG A 104 12.15 14.14 -4.85
C ARG A 104 13.08 15.34 -5.17
N ASP A 105 13.83 15.24 -6.26
CA ASP A 105 14.81 16.25 -6.66
C ASP A 105 14.11 17.56 -7.08
N GLU A 106 13.04 17.49 -7.86
CA GLU A 106 12.25 18.66 -8.29
C GLU A 106 11.56 19.37 -7.12
N LEU A 107 11.04 18.60 -6.16
CA LEU A 107 10.36 19.15 -4.98
C LEU A 107 11.32 19.63 -3.89
N GLY A 108 12.63 19.34 -4.00
CA GLY A 108 13.60 19.57 -2.94
C GLY A 108 13.27 18.78 -1.67
N SER A 109 12.67 17.60 -1.83
CA SER A 109 12.16 16.77 -0.74
C SER A 109 13.28 16.02 -0.03
N ALA A 110 13.14 15.80 1.29
CA ALA A 110 14.05 14.98 2.10
C ALA A 110 13.67 13.50 2.11
N VAL A 111 12.58 13.09 1.44
CA VAL A 111 12.17 11.69 1.28
C VAL A 111 13.31 10.87 0.70
N ARG A 112 13.58 9.71 1.29
CA ARG A 112 14.62 8.80 0.81
C ARG A 112 14.00 7.67 -0.02
N VAL A 113 14.65 7.32 -1.13
CA VAL A 113 14.17 6.30 -2.06
C VAL A 113 15.13 5.12 -2.02
N TYR A 114 14.63 3.97 -1.59
CA TYR A 114 15.37 2.72 -1.47
C TYR A 114 14.86 1.70 -2.48
N ASP A 115 15.82 1.07 -3.18
CA ASP A 115 15.58 -0.04 -4.10
C ASP A 115 15.73 -1.35 -3.33
N ILE A 116 14.62 -1.92 -2.88
CA ILE A 116 14.58 -3.15 -2.05
C ILE A 116 13.48 -4.06 -2.55
N ASP A 117 13.86 -5.29 -2.91
CA ASP A 117 12.95 -6.36 -3.29
C ASP A 117 12.45 -7.11 -2.04
N LEU A 118 11.16 -6.96 -1.72
CA LEU A 118 10.53 -7.61 -0.55
C LEU A 118 10.27 -9.12 -0.75
N ASP A 119 10.43 -9.63 -1.96
CA ASP A 119 10.26 -11.06 -2.27
C ASP A 119 11.53 -11.88 -2.03
N ARG A 120 12.65 -11.21 -1.82
CA ARG A 120 13.95 -11.81 -1.49
C ARG A 120 14.28 -11.61 -0.01
N HIS A 121 15.41 -12.11 0.42
CA HIS A 121 15.95 -11.76 1.73
C HIS A 121 16.36 -10.28 1.73
N PHE A 122 15.71 -9.47 2.54
CA PHE A 122 15.95 -8.02 2.60
C PHE A 122 16.21 -7.55 4.04
N GLN A 123 16.80 -6.36 4.12
CA GLN A 123 16.89 -5.60 5.36
C GLN A 123 16.23 -4.24 5.14
N LEU A 124 15.38 -3.84 6.06
CA LEU A 124 14.79 -2.50 6.02
C LEU A 124 15.85 -1.44 6.33
N PRO A 125 15.74 -0.23 5.75
CA PRO A 125 16.71 0.84 5.95
C PRO A 125 16.81 1.33 7.38
N ARG A 126 15.77 1.10 8.16
CA ARG A 126 15.66 1.49 9.56
C ARG A 126 15.44 0.28 10.44
N GLU A 127 15.97 0.35 11.65
CA GLU A 127 15.68 -0.65 12.68
C GLU A 127 14.19 -0.69 13.02
N ARG A 128 13.52 0.47 13.03
CA ARG A 128 12.09 0.59 13.35
C ARG A 128 11.39 1.71 12.59
N TYR A 129 10.15 1.42 12.19
CA TYR A 129 9.17 2.37 11.69
C TYR A 129 8.00 2.48 12.66
N GLY A 130 7.44 3.66 12.82
CA GLY A 130 6.21 3.85 13.60
C GLY A 130 4.98 3.40 12.82
N LEU A 131 4.92 3.80 11.55
CA LEU A 131 3.81 3.52 10.65
C LEU A 131 4.34 3.16 9.26
N VAL A 132 3.81 2.09 8.71
CA VAL A 132 4.07 1.64 7.34
C VAL A 132 2.78 1.76 6.53
N PHE A 133 2.86 2.31 5.33
CA PHE A 133 1.82 2.24 4.32
C PHE A 133 2.20 1.15 3.31
N LEU A 134 1.32 0.17 3.13
CA LEU A 134 1.43 -0.91 2.14
C LEU A 134 0.13 -0.95 1.33
N LEU A 135 -0.03 0.04 0.45
CA LEU A 135 -1.29 0.30 -0.23
C LEU A 135 -1.26 -0.20 -1.67
N GLY A 136 -2.00 -1.28 -1.93
CA GLY A 136 -2.11 -1.86 -3.27
C GLY A 136 -0.92 -2.71 -3.69
N THR A 137 -0.07 -3.15 -2.77
CA THR A 137 1.19 -3.84 -3.06
C THR A 137 1.16 -5.33 -2.71
N LEU A 138 0.40 -5.74 -1.69
CA LEU A 138 0.43 -7.11 -1.15
C LEU A 138 0.18 -8.19 -2.22
N TYR A 139 -0.72 -7.94 -3.15
CA TYR A 139 -1.07 -8.90 -4.21
C TYR A 139 -0.03 -8.99 -5.33
N HIS A 140 0.95 -8.08 -5.38
CA HIS A 140 2.11 -8.13 -6.27
C HIS A 140 3.28 -8.92 -5.68
N LEU A 141 3.27 -9.22 -4.38
CA LEU A 141 4.36 -9.97 -3.74
C LEU A 141 4.23 -11.47 -4.03
N GLN A 142 5.34 -12.10 -4.39
CA GLN A 142 5.43 -13.56 -4.53
C GLN A 142 5.41 -14.24 -3.14
N ASN A 143 6.04 -13.59 -2.14
CA ASN A 143 6.18 -14.08 -0.78
C ASN A 143 5.48 -13.17 0.26
N PRO A 144 4.16 -12.92 0.14
CA PRO A 144 3.46 -11.94 0.97
C PRO A 144 3.51 -12.25 2.47
N TYR A 145 3.56 -13.53 2.85
CA TYR A 145 3.70 -13.92 4.26
C TYR A 145 5.04 -13.50 4.84
N TYR A 146 6.15 -13.72 4.09
CA TYR A 146 7.48 -13.34 4.53
C TYR A 146 7.59 -11.82 4.69
N ALA A 147 7.17 -11.07 3.68
CA ALA A 147 7.19 -9.61 3.72
C ALA A 147 6.37 -9.07 4.92
N MET A 148 5.14 -9.55 5.11
CA MET A 148 4.29 -9.13 6.24
C MET A 148 4.90 -9.48 7.60
N LYS A 149 5.60 -10.62 7.73
CA LYS A 149 6.28 -11.02 8.96
C LYS A 149 7.48 -10.12 9.27
N GLU A 150 8.31 -9.83 8.27
CA GLU A 150 9.45 -8.92 8.44
C GLU A 150 8.98 -7.50 8.79
N LEU A 151 7.94 -7.00 8.13
CA LEU A 151 7.34 -5.72 8.47
C LEU A 151 6.81 -5.69 9.91
N ALA A 152 6.19 -6.77 10.41
CA ALA A 152 5.71 -6.86 11.78
C ALA A 152 6.84 -6.79 12.80
N SER A 153 8.03 -7.28 12.47
CA SER A 153 9.20 -7.26 13.36
C SER A 153 9.88 -5.89 13.43
N HIS A 154 9.57 -4.99 12.45
CA HIS A 154 10.23 -3.69 12.32
C HIS A 154 9.27 -2.49 12.35
N SER A 155 7.96 -2.72 12.54
CA SER A 155 6.97 -1.64 12.46
C SER A 155 5.93 -1.76 13.55
N SER A 156 5.54 -0.63 14.16
CA SER A 156 4.50 -0.62 15.19
C SER A 156 3.10 -0.77 14.60
N HIS A 157 2.84 -0.09 13.48
CA HIS A 157 1.56 -0.09 12.79
C HIS A 157 1.76 -0.24 11.27
N CYS A 158 0.75 -0.83 10.61
CA CYS A 158 0.68 -0.86 9.16
C CYS A 158 -0.73 -0.52 8.68
N LEU A 159 -0.83 0.43 7.76
CA LEU A 159 -2.01 0.68 6.96
C LEU A 159 -1.87 -0.11 5.66
N LEU A 160 -2.64 -1.16 5.57
CA LEU A 160 -2.63 -2.10 4.44
C LEU A 160 -3.85 -1.88 3.56
N SER A 161 -3.67 -1.88 2.24
CA SER A 161 -4.76 -2.16 1.33
C SER A 161 -4.38 -3.24 0.33
N THR A 162 -5.33 -4.12 0.04
CA THR A 162 -5.12 -5.20 -0.93
C THR A 162 -6.43 -5.57 -1.63
N ARG A 163 -6.31 -6.06 -2.84
CA ARG A 163 -7.43 -6.65 -3.56
C ARG A 163 -7.83 -7.97 -2.90
N VAL A 164 -9.14 -8.25 -2.85
CA VAL A 164 -9.70 -9.49 -2.34
C VAL A 164 -10.79 -10.03 -3.26
N ALA A 165 -11.13 -11.32 -3.13
CA ALA A 165 -12.18 -11.96 -3.88
C ALA A 165 -13.05 -12.84 -3.00
N ARG A 166 -14.38 -12.84 -3.27
CA ARG A 166 -15.36 -13.67 -2.58
C ARG A 166 -15.72 -14.92 -3.37
N PHE A 167 -15.45 -14.91 -4.67
CA PHE A 167 -15.68 -16.03 -5.58
C PHE A 167 -14.43 -16.29 -6.41
N ALA A 168 -14.22 -17.53 -6.83
CA ALA A 168 -13.12 -17.89 -7.70
C ALA A 168 -13.52 -18.93 -8.75
N GLY A 169 -12.81 -18.89 -9.89
CA GLY A 169 -12.95 -19.80 -11.01
C GLY A 169 -14.25 -19.63 -11.78
N ALA A 170 -14.34 -20.30 -12.95
CA ALA A 170 -15.46 -20.20 -13.88
C ALA A 170 -16.82 -20.60 -13.29
N LYS A 171 -16.82 -21.46 -12.27
CA LYS A 171 -18.04 -21.88 -11.56
C LYS A 171 -18.43 -20.93 -10.42
N ARG A 172 -17.70 -19.83 -10.22
CA ARG A 172 -17.92 -18.87 -9.14
C ARG A 172 -18.03 -19.54 -7.77
N THR A 173 -17.06 -20.40 -7.45
CA THR A 173 -17.01 -21.07 -6.15
C THR A 173 -16.88 -20.04 -5.04
N PRO A 174 -17.77 -20.02 -4.03
CA PRO A 174 -17.65 -19.06 -2.92
C PRO A 174 -16.44 -19.39 -2.07
N ILE A 175 -15.56 -18.39 -1.89
CA ILE A 175 -14.33 -18.51 -1.11
C ILE A 175 -14.22 -17.47 0.01
N GLY A 176 -15.14 -16.50 0.08
CA GLY A 176 -15.04 -15.36 0.98
C GLY A 176 -14.84 -15.72 2.45
N GLU A 177 -15.46 -16.80 2.92
CA GLU A 177 -15.38 -17.30 4.29
C GLU A 177 -14.26 -18.33 4.50
N LEU A 178 -13.55 -18.71 3.44
CA LEU A 178 -12.44 -19.67 3.51
C LEU A 178 -11.11 -18.91 3.55
N PRO A 179 -10.15 -19.30 4.39
CA PRO A 179 -8.84 -18.65 4.45
C PRO A 179 -7.93 -19.13 3.31
N VAL A 180 -8.21 -18.70 2.08
CA VAL A 180 -7.51 -19.12 0.86
C VAL A 180 -6.93 -17.93 0.07
N GLY A 181 -5.94 -18.23 -0.77
CA GLY A 181 -5.42 -17.33 -1.79
C GLY A 181 -5.61 -17.95 -3.18
N TYR A 182 -6.06 -17.14 -4.11
CA TYR A 182 -6.11 -17.47 -5.53
C TYR A 182 -4.79 -17.05 -6.17
N LEU A 183 -4.06 -18.00 -6.75
CA LEU A 183 -2.86 -17.73 -7.54
C LEU A 183 -3.29 -17.25 -8.91
N VAL A 184 -2.94 -16.00 -9.23
CA VAL A 184 -3.34 -15.32 -10.47
C VAL A 184 -2.46 -15.77 -11.62
N GLY A 185 -3.08 -16.10 -12.76
CA GLY A 185 -2.33 -16.35 -14.01
C GLY A 185 -1.80 -15.03 -14.60
N PRO A 186 -0.70 -15.07 -15.37
CA PRO A 186 -0.05 -13.85 -15.88
C PRO A 186 -0.93 -13.03 -16.82
N ASP A 187 -1.92 -13.66 -17.47
CA ASP A 187 -2.86 -13.04 -18.40
C ASP A 187 -4.22 -12.72 -17.75
N GLU A 188 -4.38 -13.07 -16.48
CA GLU A 188 -5.57 -12.72 -15.71
C GLU A 188 -5.41 -11.30 -15.13
N THR A 189 -6.49 -10.73 -14.65
CA THR A 189 -6.47 -9.48 -13.88
C THR A 189 -5.64 -8.38 -14.53
N ASN A 190 -6.24 -7.68 -15.50
CA ASN A 190 -5.68 -6.51 -16.20
C ASN A 190 -4.48 -6.78 -17.12
N ASN A 191 -4.17 -8.03 -17.47
CA ASN A 191 -2.91 -8.39 -18.16
C ASN A 191 -1.65 -7.86 -17.44
N ASP A 192 -1.69 -7.82 -16.13
CA ASP A 192 -0.56 -7.42 -15.31
C ASP A 192 0.10 -8.66 -14.71
N ALA A 193 1.17 -9.11 -15.31
CA ALA A 193 1.94 -10.29 -14.90
C ALA A 193 2.61 -10.12 -13.52
N THR A 194 2.57 -8.94 -12.93
CA THR A 194 3.06 -8.71 -11.57
C THR A 194 2.04 -9.02 -10.49
N ASN A 195 0.79 -9.35 -10.85
CA ASN A 195 -0.21 -9.83 -9.90
C ASN A 195 0.00 -11.32 -9.61
N TYR A 196 0.25 -11.67 -8.36
CA TYR A 196 0.46 -13.07 -7.94
C TYR A 196 -0.71 -13.63 -7.13
N TRP A 197 -1.26 -12.84 -6.20
CA TRP A 197 -2.23 -13.36 -5.26
C TRP A 197 -3.46 -12.47 -5.13
N ILE A 198 -4.64 -13.07 -5.21
CA ILE A 198 -5.86 -12.44 -4.71
C ILE A 198 -6.41 -13.34 -3.62
N PHE A 199 -6.33 -12.86 -2.38
CA PHE A 199 -6.81 -13.59 -1.23
C PHE A 199 -8.33 -13.42 -1.07
N SER A 200 -8.96 -14.39 -0.42
CA SER A 200 -10.27 -14.15 0.18
C SER A 200 -10.15 -13.15 1.34
N PRO A 201 -11.23 -12.45 1.74
CA PRO A 201 -11.21 -11.60 2.95
C PRO A 201 -10.67 -12.34 4.18
N THR A 202 -11.18 -13.55 4.45
CA THR A 202 -10.70 -14.40 5.55
C THR A 202 -9.24 -14.84 5.35
N GLY A 203 -8.80 -14.99 4.10
CA GLY A 203 -7.41 -15.31 3.74
C GLY A 203 -6.45 -14.20 4.14
N VAL A 204 -6.77 -12.94 3.82
CA VAL A 204 -5.98 -11.76 4.24
C VAL A 204 -5.90 -11.68 5.76
N GLU A 205 -7.05 -11.78 6.45
CA GLU A 205 -7.11 -11.73 7.91
C GLU A 205 -6.21 -12.82 8.54
N ARG A 206 -6.28 -14.05 8.04
CA ARG A 206 -5.45 -15.15 8.50
C ARG A 206 -3.97 -14.94 8.23
N LEU A 207 -3.62 -14.43 7.03
CA LEU A 207 -2.25 -14.15 6.64
C LEU A 207 -1.60 -13.13 7.58
N VAL A 208 -2.25 -11.96 7.78
CA VAL A 208 -1.69 -10.90 8.62
C VAL A 208 -1.58 -11.34 10.09
N GLN A 209 -2.59 -12.05 10.62
CA GLN A 209 -2.54 -12.58 11.98
C GLN A 209 -1.38 -13.57 12.18
N ARG A 210 -1.18 -14.47 11.24
CA ARG A 210 -0.07 -15.45 11.27
C ARG A 210 1.29 -14.78 11.11
N ALA A 211 1.34 -13.63 10.45
CA ALA A 211 2.56 -12.82 10.25
C ALA A 211 2.91 -11.94 11.46
N GLY A 212 2.12 -11.96 12.55
CA GLY A 212 2.42 -11.21 13.76
C GLY A 212 1.67 -9.87 13.88
N TRP A 213 0.55 -9.72 13.18
CA TRP A 213 -0.29 -8.55 13.24
C TRP A 213 -1.62 -8.82 13.92
N ARG A 214 -2.11 -7.86 14.70
CA ARG A 214 -3.49 -7.77 15.16
C ARG A 214 -4.23 -6.74 14.32
N ILE A 215 -5.40 -7.09 13.82
CA ILE A 215 -6.28 -6.18 13.10
C ILE A 215 -6.96 -5.27 14.12
N ALA A 216 -6.76 -3.98 14.00
CA ALA A 216 -7.42 -2.97 14.84
C ALA A 216 -8.70 -2.44 14.18
N GLU A 217 -8.64 -2.13 12.88
CA GLU A 217 -9.78 -1.68 12.11
C GLU A 217 -9.75 -2.27 10.70
N LYS A 218 -10.92 -2.39 10.06
CA LYS A 218 -11.05 -2.88 8.69
C LYS A 218 -12.20 -2.19 7.95
N LEU A 219 -12.02 -2.04 6.64
CA LEU A 219 -13.03 -1.56 5.71
C LEU A 219 -12.91 -2.34 4.39
N ASN A 220 -14.03 -2.81 3.88
CA ASN A 220 -14.11 -3.32 2.51
C ASN A 220 -14.79 -2.29 1.62
N SER A 221 -14.29 -2.10 0.40
CA SER A 221 -14.78 -1.14 -0.59
C SER A 221 -14.82 -1.79 -1.97
N GLY A 222 -15.71 -1.32 -2.83
CA GLY A 222 -15.96 -1.91 -4.14
C GLY A 222 -17.07 -2.96 -4.14
N ASN A 223 -16.92 -4.02 -4.92
CA ASN A 223 -17.96 -5.05 -5.04
C ASN A 223 -17.89 -6.08 -3.91
N ILE A 224 -18.41 -5.72 -2.74
CA ILE A 224 -18.41 -6.57 -1.53
C ILE A 224 -19.36 -7.76 -1.60
N VAL A 225 -20.13 -7.91 -2.67
CA VAL A 225 -21.15 -8.98 -2.82
C VAL A 225 -20.66 -10.09 -3.72
N SER A 226 -20.00 -9.74 -4.82
CA SER A 226 -19.70 -10.69 -5.88
C SER A 226 -18.30 -10.55 -6.48
N SER A 227 -17.35 -10.03 -5.70
CA SER A 227 -15.97 -9.87 -6.16
C SER A 227 -15.32 -11.19 -6.61
N ASP A 228 -14.55 -11.11 -7.68
CA ASP A 228 -13.78 -12.23 -8.22
C ASP A 228 -12.41 -11.78 -8.75
N PRO A 229 -11.44 -12.70 -8.95
CA PRO A 229 -10.10 -12.34 -9.39
C PRO A 229 -10.01 -11.87 -10.84
N SER A 230 -10.97 -12.22 -11.69
CA SER A 230 -10.85 -12.14 -13.14
C SER A 230 -11.29 -10.81 -13.73
N SER A 231 -12.02 -9.96 -13.00
CA SER A 231 -12.64 -8.75 -13.52
C SER A 231 -12.36 -7.51 -12.68
N LEU A 232 -12.04 -6.40 -13.35
CA LEU A 232 -11.96 -5.08 -12.70
C LEU A 232 -13.31 -4.58 -12.21
N GLU A 233 -14.39 -4.90 -12.93
CA GLU A 233 -15.74 -4.50 -12.56
C GLU A 233 -16.20 -5.16 -11.26
N ASN A 234 -15.59 -6.32 -10.93
CA ASN A 234 -15.81 -7.06 -9.69
C ASN A 234 -14.70 -6.84 -8.66
N ASP A 235 -13.97 -5.75 -8.74
CA ASP A 235 -12.91 -5.43 -7.78
C ASP A 235 -13.49 -5.15 -6.39
N GLU A 236 -12.89 -5.78 -5.39
CA GLU A 236 -13.11 -5.48 -3.98
C GLU A 236 -11.74 -5.25 -3.33
N ARG A 237 -11.65 -4.17 -2.57
CA ARG A 237 -10.45 -3.85 -1.79
C ARG A 237 -10.75 -3.91 -0.30
N MET A 238 -9.83 -4.55 0.43
CA MET A 238 -9.82 -4.55 1.88
C MET A 238 -8.76 -3.58 2.36
N PHE A 239 -9.15 -2.70 3.28
CA PHE A 239 -8.28 -1.78 4.01
C PHE A 239 -8.20 -2.23 5.46
N LEU A 240 -7.00 -2.23 6.03
CA LEU A 240 -6.76 -2.67 7.41
C LEU A 240 -5.83 -1.69 8.14
N LEU A 241 -6.16 -1.40 9.39
CA LEU A 241 -5.18 -0.92 10.35
C LEU A 241 -4.67 -2.12 11.15
N LEU A 242 -3.38 -2.35 11.06
CA LEU A 242 -2.67 -3.45 11.70
C LEU A 242 -1.77 -2.91 12.83
N VAL A 243 -1.76 -3.61 13.94
CA VAL A 243 -0.88 -3.33 15.09
C VAL A 243 0.04 -4.53 15.27
N SER A 244 1.34 -4.31 15.28
CA SER A 244 2.30 -5.39 15.50
C SER A 244 2.15 -5.98 16.90
N THR A 245 2.30 -7.30 17.00
CA THR A 245 2.38 -8.06 18.23
C THR A 245 3.81 -8.49 18.58
N LEU A 246 4.78 -8.07 17.75
CA LEU A 246 6.18 -8.46 17.86
C LEU A 246 7.10 -7.34 18.38
N VAL A 247 6.61 -6.09 18.35
CA VAL A 247 7.37 -4.89 18.76
C VAL A 247 6.54 -3.97 19.66
#